data_f1b7a99459cfd92bf48f03eae95bb90f
#
_entry.id   f1b7a99459cfd92bf48f03eae95bb90f
#
_cell.length_a   1.000
_cell.length_b   1.000
_cell.length_c   1.000
_cell.angle_alpha   90.00
_cell.angle_beta   90.00
_cell.angle_gamma   90.00
#
_symmetry.space_group_name_H-M   'P 1'
#
loop_
_entity.id
_entity.type
_entity.pdbx_description
1 polymer ?
#
loop_
_entity_poly.entity_id
_entity_poly.type
_entity_poly.pdbx_seq_one_letter_code
_entity_poly.pdbx_strand_id
1 'polypeptide(L)'
;MKMIKIAKLGIVLLVASSFEFSNPLLATAGVVTLPDGGRCEGEISNGNLNGRVVCEYANGDRYEGAFVDGKKQGQGVYTFADGGIYEGEFQAGTPSGRGVRVYADGDRYEGEFAGGQANGQGVYTSTDGGSYEGEFKDGAPNGEGTFTYANGNKCSGSVTNGTISGQGTCEYTNGNRYQGELKNGQPEGQGTYTFADGGSYTGEFSNGQFNGVGVRKFANGNRYEGSFSNGTPDGQGTLTFADGNKYEGEFSEGKFSGSGTYTFTNGNRYEGEFSNNRFNGTGTYYFANGSRCQGEFSEGQLNGEAVCTYENGDRYEGEFSNGDKNGEGVYIFSDGTRVQGTWENGELKN
;
A
#
# COMPACT_ATOMS: atom_id res chain seq x y z
N MET A 1 35.97 -17.76 2.63
CA MET A 1 35.44 -17.83 3.99
C MET A 1 34.08 -18.52 3.90
N LYS A 2 33.93 -19.68 4.52
CA LYS A 2 32.89 -20.69 4.27
C LYS A 2 31.51 -20.18 4.70
N MET A 3 30.53 -20.25 3.78
CA MET A 3 29.11 -20.13 4.09
C MET A 3 28.65 -21.36 4.90
N ILE A 4 28.12 -21.11 6.09
CA ILE A 4 27.42 -22.13 6.88
C ILE A 4 25.93 -22.04 6.50
N LYS A 5 25.47 -23.06 5.79
CA LYS A 5 24.04 -23.33 5.59
C LYS A 5 23.48 -23.83 6.92
N ILE A 6 22.67 -23.04 7.59
CA ILE A 6 21.86 -23.51 8.72
C ILE A 6 20.57 -24.07 8.12
N ALA A 7 20.48 -25.40 8.09
CA ALA A 7 19.24 -26.10 7.83
C ALA A 7 18.29 -25.84 9.01
N LYS A 8 17.16 -25.16 8.77
CA LYS A 8 16.06 -25.11 9.72
C LYS A 8 15.38 -26.49 9.75
N LEU A 9 15.79 -27.31 10.70
CA LEU A 9 15.08 -28.52 11.06
C LEU A 9 13.86 -28.08 11.88
N GLY A 10 12.68 -28.08 11.27
CA GLY A 10 11.41 -27.86 11.95
C GLY A 10 11.17 -29.03 12.91
N ILE A 11 11.40 -28.83 14.19
CA ILE A 11 10.98 -29.78 15.22
C ILE A 11 9.49 -29.60 15.37
N VAL A 12 8.73 -30.52 14.80
CA VAL A 12 7.32 -30.73 15.16
C VAL A 12 7.33 -31.29 16.57
N LEU A 13 7.10 -30.44 17.57
CA LEU A 13 6.87 -30.90 18.93
C LEU A 13 5.47 -31.55 18.97
N LEU A 14 5.43 -32.85 18.84
CA LEU A 14 4.28 -33.65 19.24
C LEU A 14 4.12 -33.50 20.76
N VAL A 15 3.18 -32.68 21.19
CA VAL A 15 2.72 -32.70 22.60
C VAL A 15 1.80 -33.90 22.72
N ALA A 16 2.40 -35.04 23.02
CA ALA A 16 1.64 -36.19 23.48
C ALA A 16 1.15 -35.90 24.91
N SER A 17 -0.07 -35.39 25.04
CA SER A 17 -0.76 -35.40 26.32
C SER A 17 -1.18 -36.83 26.63
N SER A 18 -0.48 -37.45 27.57
CA SER A 18 -0.87 -38.75 28.14
C SER A 18 -2.13 -38.55 28.98
N PHE A 19 -3.28 -38.88 28.43
CA PHE A 19 -4.50 -39.06 29.21
C PHE A 19 -4.53 -40.52 29.73
N GLU A 20 -4.33 -40.70 31.00
CA GLU A 20 -4.64 -41.97 31.69
C GLU A 20 -6.16 -42.12 31.79
N PHE A 21 -6.71 -43.10 31.08
CA PHE A 21 -8.09 -43.54 31.30
C PHE A 21 -8.14 -44.71 32.29
N SER A 22 -8.80 -44.48 33.40
CA SER A 22 -9.20 -45.51 34.33
C SER A 22 -10.23 -46.44 33.68
N ASN A 23 -9.89 -47.73 33.67
CA ASN A 23 -10.65 -48.84 33.08
C ASN A 23 -11.98 -49.06 33.83
N PRO A 24 -13.12 -49.27 33.12
CA PRO A 24 -13.90 -50.46 33.43
C PRO A 24 -14.59 -51.14 32.24
N LEU A 25 -14.67 -52.44 32.34
CA LEU A 25 -15.47 -53.41 31.59
C LEU A 25 -15.00 -53.71 30.16
N LEU A 26 -14.62 -54.97 30.04
CA LEU A 26 -14.26 -55.76 28.85
C LEU A 26 -15.03 -55.36 27.58
N ALA A 27 -14.56 -54.34 26.89
CA ALA A 27 -14.87 -54.15 25.46
C ALA A 27 -13.94 -55.05 24.68
N THR A 28 -14.47 -55.93 23.84
CA THR A 28 -13.68 -56.76 22.96
C THR A 28 -13.16 -55.89 21.84
N ALA A 29 -11.82 -55.76 21.74
CA ALA A 29 -11.22 -55.18 20.56
C ALA A 29 -11.66 -56.00 19.35
N GLY A 30 -12.26 -55.33 18.37
CA GLY A 30 -12.76 -55.95 17.13
C GLY A 30 -12.25 -55.28 15.90
N VAL A 31 -12.34 -56.00 14.81
CA VAL A 31 -12.03 -55.46 13.47
C VAL A 31 -13.31 -55.40 12.68
N VAL A 32 -13.59 -54.22 12.11
CA VAL A 32 -14.73 -53.98 11.22
C VAL A 32 -14.19 -53.71 9.81
N THR A 33 -14.67 -54.45 8.82
CA THR A 33 -14.42 -54.15 7.40
C THR A 33 -15.51 -53.18 6.95
N LEU A 34 -15.09 -52.05 6.39
CA LEU A 34 -15.99 -51.01 5.85
C LEU A 34 -16.55 -51.43 4.48
N PRO A 35 -17.68 -50.84 4.04
CA PRO A 35 -18.28 -51.16 2.72
C PRO A 35 -17.35 -50.85 1.53
N ASP A 36 -16.42 -49.94 1.65
CA ASP A 36 -15.41 -49.57 0.65
C ASP A 36 -14.20 -50.51 0.63
N GLY A 37 -14.14 -51.50 1.55
CA GLY A 37 -13.01 -52.43 1.72
C GLY A 37 -11.98 -51.95 2.75
N GLY A 38 -12.14 -50.77 3.34
CA GLY A 38 -11.31 -50.29 4.43
C GLY A 38 -11.48 -51.11 5.69
N ARG A 39 -10.56 -50.93 6.64
CA ARG A 39 -10.52 -51.67 7.91
C ARG A 39 -10.40 -50.74 9.10
N CYS A 40 -11.22 -50.97 10.11
CA CYS A 40 -11.12 -50.24 11.37
C CYS A 40 -10.91 -51.23 12.53
N GLU A 41 -10.01 -50.89 13.46
CA GLU A 41 -9.74 -51.61 14.70
C GLU A 41 -10.11 -50.75 15.89
N GLY A 42 -10.85 -51.31 16.85
CA GLY A 42 -11.26 -50.57 18.06
C GLY A 42 -12.26 -51.35 18.90
N GLU A 43 -12.79 -50.68 19.93
CA GLU A 43 -13.81 -51.25 20.75
C GLU A 43 -15.15 -51.37 20.01
N ILE A 44 -15.85 -52.48 20.17
CA ILE A 44 -17.17 -52.69 19.64
C ILE A 44 -18.18 -52.74 20.80
N SER A 45 -19.15 -51.86 20.76
CA SER A 45 -20.28 -51.82 21.70
C SER A 45 -21.59 -51.67 20.94
N ASN A 46 -22.58 -52.47 21.23
CA ASN A 46 -23.86 -52.51 20.54
C ASN A 46 -23.75 -52.67 19.01
N GLY A 47 -22.71 -53.38 18.52
CA GLY A 47 -22.48 -53.62 17.10
C GLY A 47 -21.81 -52.43 16.37
N ASN A 48 -21.48 -51.35 17.07
CA ASN A 48 -20.81 -50.16 16.49
C ASN A 48 -19.42 -50.00 17.09
N LEU A 49 -18.52 -49.36 16.34
CA LEU A 49 -17.22 -48.88 16.83
C LEU A 49 -17.43 -47.76 17.86
N ASN A 50 -16.76 -47.92 19.01
CA ASN A 50 -16.80 -46.96 20.10
C ASN A 50 -15.39 -46.82 20.69
N GLY A 51 -15.16 -45.73 21.51
CA GLY A 51 -13.87 -45.49 22.11
C GLY A 51 -12.80 -45.08 21.13
N ARG A 52 -11.54 -45.47 21.39
CA ARG A 52 -10.40 -45.21 20.47
C ARG A 52 -10.39 -46.19 19.33
N VAL A 53 -10.36 -45.69 18.11
CA VAL A 53 -10.42 -46.45 16.86
C VAL A 53 -9.29 -46.02 15.94
N VAL A 54 -8.71 -46.99 15.21
CA VAL A 54 -7.80 -46.77 14.09
C VAL A 54 -8.48 -47.33 12.84
N CYS A 55 -8.64 -46.51 11.81
CA CYS A 55 -9.17 -46.88 10.52
C CYS A 55 -8.15 -46.68 9.42
N GLU A 56 -8.03 -47.65 8.52
CA GLU A 56 -7.36 -47.53 7.25
C GLU A 56 -8.43 -47.69 6.15
N TYR A 57 -8.63 -46.61 5.36
CA TYR A 57 -9.64 -46.58 4.31
C TYR A 57 -9.08 -47.10 2.98
N ALA A 58 -9.95 -47.60 2.13
CA ALA A 58 -9.55 -48.18 0.84
C ALA A 58 -8.87 -47.16 -0.12
N ASN A 59 -9.16 -45.84 0.07
CA ASN A 59 -8.53 -44.76 -0.68
C ASN A 59 -7.12 -44.38 -0.19
N GLY A 60 -6.62 -45.02 0.88
CA GLY A 60 -5.33 -44.75 1.50
C GLY A 60 -5.36 -43.74 2.64
N ASP A 61 -6.52 -43.16 2.97
CA ASP A 61 -6.67 -42.32 4.14
C ASP A 61 -6.55 -43.14 5.43
N ARG A 62 -6.13 -42.52 6.53
CA ARG A 62 -6.06 -43.11 7.87
C ARG A 62 -6.72 -42.19 8.88
N TYR A 63 -7.46 -42.74 9.80
CA TYR A 63 -7.98 -42.05 10.97
C TYR A 63 -7.55 -42.74 12.27
N GLU A 64 -7.18 -41.96 13.27
CA GLU A 64 -6.97 -42.42 14.63
C GLU A 64 -7.62 -41.46 15.62
N GLY A 65 -8.57 -41.90 16.40
CA GLY A 65 -9.28 -41.03 17.33
C GLY A 65 -10.51 -41.68 17.96
N ALA A 66 -11.32 -40.87 18.58
CA ALA A 66 -12.53 -41.31 19.26
C ALA A 66 -13.69 -41.56 18.27
N PHE A 67 -14.46 -42.60 18.57
CA PHE A 67 -15.74 -42.96 17.93
C PHE A 67 -16.85 -43.05 18.99
N VAL A 68 -18.03 -42.62 18.58
CA VAL A 68 -19.28 -42.84 19.31
C VAL A 68 -20.31 -43.33 18.30
N ASP A 69 -20.92 -44.49 18.59
CA ASP A 69 -21.94 -45.13 17.74
C ASP A 69 -21.56 -45.20 16.25
N GLY A 70 -20.32 -45.62 15.99
CA GLY A 70 -19.79 -45.78 14.65
C GLY A 70 -19.41 -44.50 13.91
N LYS A 71 -19.40 -43.34 14.57
CA LYS A 71 -19.03 -42.05 13.98
C LYS A 71 -17.83 -41.46 14.69
N LYS A 72 -16.93 -40.81 13.93
CA LYS A 72 -15.84 -40.00 14.51
C LYS A 72 -16.44 -38.91 15.41
N GLN A 73 -15.96 -38.82 16.64
CA GLN A 73 -16.47 -37.88 17.63
C GLN A 73 -15.34 -37.52 18.60
N GLY A 74 -15.25 -36.23 18.99
CA GLY A 74 -14.17 -35.75 19.86
C GLY A 74 -12.84 -35.64 19.14
N GLN A 75 -11.72 -35.81 19.87
CA GLN A 75 -10.37 -35.63 19.32
C GLN A 75 -9.95 -36.78 18.40
N GLY A 76 -9.27 -36.44 17.31
CA GLY A 76 -8.72 -37.41 16.38
C GLY A 76 -7.74 -36.82 15.39
N VAL A 77 -6.98 -37.70 14.76
CA VAL A 77 -6.04 -37.39 13.67
C VAL A 77 -6.52 -38.06 12.39
N TYR A 78 -6.68 -37.32 11.32
CA TYR A 78 -7.01 -37.83 10.01
C TYR A 78 -5.84 -37.53 9.07
N THR A 79 -5.24 -38.59 8.53
CA THR A 79 -4.17 -38.49 7.53
C THR A 79 -4.78 -38.83 6.16
N PHE A 80 -4.67 -37.87 5.26
CA PHE A 80 -5.14 -38.00 3.88
C PHE A 80 -4.14 -38.77 3.04
N ALA A 81 -4.59 -39.46 2.04
CA ALA A 81 -3.74 -40.24 1.11
C ALA A 81 -2.72 -39.38 0.34
N ASP A 82 -3.03 -38.07 0.18
CA ASP A 82 -2.14 -37.09 -0.44
C ASP A 82 -1.01 -36.60 0.50
N GLY A 83 -0.99 -37.07 1.77
CA GLY A 83 -0.03 -36.67 2.79
C GLY A 83 -0.49 -35.53 3.69
N GLY A 84 -1.65 -34.91 3.42
CA GLY A 84 -2.24 -33.90 4.29
C GLY A 84 -2.68 -34.50 5.64
N ILE A 85 -2.75 -33.70 6.69
CA ILE A 85 -3.13 -34.12 8.07
C ILE A 85 -4.15 -33.13 8.63
N TYR A 86 -5.19 -33.66 9.27
CA TYR A 86 -6.06 -32.91 10.16
C TYR A 86 -5.94 -33.47 11.58
N GLU A 87 -5.69 -32.63 12.55
CA GLU A 87 -5.69 -32.95 13.97
C GLU A 87 -6.64 -32.01 14.70
N GLY A 88 -7.65 -32.55 15.37
CA GLY A 88 -8.65 -31.71 16.03
C GLY A 88 -9.93 -32.44 16.39
N GLU A 89 -10.97 -31.65 16.61
CA GLU A 89 -12.28 -32.13 17.02
C GLU A 89 -13.08 -32.66 15.81
N PHE A 90 -13.82 -33.72 16.05
CA PHE A 90 -14.78 -34.30 15.13
C PHE A 90 -16.18 -34.29 15.76
N GLN A 91 -17.17 -34.01 14.95
CA GLN A 91 -18.57 -34.14 15.31
C GLN A 91 -19.35 -34.86 14.20
N ALA A 92 -20.01 -35.94 14.58
CA ALA A 92 -20.82 -36.75 13.64
C ALA A 92 -20.07 -37.21 12.37
N GLY A 93 -18.77 -37.45 12.49
CA GLY A 93 -17.91 -37.93 11.41
C GLY A 93 -17.10 -36.87 10.67
N THR A 94 -17.35 -35.58 10.88
CA THR A 94 -16.69 -34.47 10.18
C THR A 94 -15.86 -33.60 11.13
N PRO A 95 -14.72 -32.99 10.66
CA PRO A 95 -14.01 -31.97 11.40
C PRO A 95 -14.95 -30.84 11.88
N SER A 96 -14.85 -30.49 13.15
CA SER A 96 -15.69 -29.46 13.79
C SER A 96 -14.97 -28.93 15.02
N GLY A 97 -15.32 -27.75 15.53
CA GLY A 97 -14.61 -27.14 16.66
C GLY A 97 -13.20 -26.73 16.30
N ARG A 98 -12.25 -26.82 17.24
CA ARG A 98 -10.87 -26.40 17.00
C ARG A 98 -10.01 -27.52 16.42
N GLY A 99 -9.14 -27.17 15.48
CA GLY A 99 -8.22 -28.11 14.88
C GLY A 99 -7.10 -27.44 14.09
N VAL A 100 -6.18 -28.29 13.65
CA VAL A 100 -5.07 -27.93 12.77
C VAL A 100 -5.17 -28.76 11.49
N ARG A 101 -5.12 -28.12 10.36
CA ARG A 101 -5.00 -28.77 9.05
C ARG A 101 -3.63 -28.44 8.47
N VAL A 102 -2.86 -29.44 8.10
CA VAL A 102 -1.68 -29.34 7.25
C VAL A 102 -2.06 -29.92 5.90
N TYR A 103 -1.89 -29.15 4.85
CA TYR A 103 -2.19 -29.56 3.48
C TYR A 103 -1.01 -30.30 2.86
N ALA A 104 -1.23 -31.01 1.75
CA ALA A 104 -0.20 -31.78 1.07
C ALA A 104 0.99 -30.95 0.55
N ASP A 105 0.75 -29.67 0.24
CA ASP A 105 1.76 -28.69 -0.18
C ASP A 105 2.55 -28.09 1.00
N GLY A 106 2.14 -28.41 2.24
CA GLY A 106 2.75 -27.95 3.47
C GLY A 106 2.11 -26.68 4.05
N ASP A 107 1.12 -26.10 3.40
CA ASP A 107 0.34 -25.00 3.97
C ASP A 107 -0.39 -25.47 5.23
N ARG A 108 -0.64 -24.56 6.15
CA ARG A 108 -1.21 -24.86 7.46
C ARG A 108 -2.36 -23.93 7.83
N TYR A 109 -3.45 -24.49 8.25
CA TYR A 109 -4.53 -23.77 8.92
C TYR A 109 -4.66 -24.24 10.37
N GLU A 110 -4.81 -23.29 11.30
CA GLU A 110 -5.13 -23.53 12.70
C GLU A 110 -6.29 -22.65 13.11
N GLY A 111 -7.38 -23.23 13.55
CA GLY A 111 -8.56 -22.44 13.87
C GLY A 111 -9.81 -23.29 14.05
N GLU A 112 -10.94 -22.65 13.85
CA GLU A 112 -12.26 -23.25 13.98
C GLU A 112 -12.69 -23.94 12.68
N PHE A 113 -13.40 -25.04 12.84
CA PHE A 113 -13.97 -25.85 11.74
C PHE A 113 -15.47 -26.04 11.96
N ALA A 114 -16.21 -26.00 10.86
CA ALA A 114 -17.60 -26.41 10.80
C ALA A 114 -17.86 -27.21 9.52
N GLY A 115 -18.47 -28.39 9.62
CA GLY A 115 -18.78 -29.25 8.47
C GLY A 115 -17.54 -29.66 7.65
N GLY A 116 -16.37 -29.75 8.29
CA GLY A 116 -15.10 -30.14 7.65
C GLY A 116 -14.34 -28.99 6.97
N GLN A 117 -14.83 -27.77 7.04
CA GLN A 117 -14.20 -26.59 6.45
C GLN A 117 -13.77 -25.59 7.53
N ALA A 118 -12.73 -24.79 7.25
CA ALA A 118 -12.35 -23.65 8.07
C ALA A 118 -13.53 -22.69 8.18
N ASN A 119 -13.90 -22.33 9.43
CA ASN A 119 -15.07 -21.48 9.70
C ASN A 119 -14.91 -20.83 11.08
N GLY A 120 -15.11 -19.52 11.19
CA GLY A 120 -14.83 -18.78 12.44
C GLY A 120 -13.41 -18.23 12.45
N GLN A 121 -12.81 -18.09 13.63
CA GLN A 121 -11.48 -17.51 13.78
C GLN A 121 -10.38 -18.54 13.50
N GLY A 122 -9.34 -18.09 12.76
CA GLY A 122 -8.22 -18.95 12.45
C GLY A 122 -7.01 -18.22 11.87
N VAL A 123 -5.91 -18.98 11.76
CA VAL A 123 -4.66 -18.54 11.12
C VAL A 123 -4.32 -19.53 10.01
N TYR A 124 -4.19 -18.99 8.81
CA TYR A 124 -3.63 -19.71 7.67
C TYR A 124 -2.19 -19.26 7.43
N THR A 125 -1.29 -20.19 7.22
CA THR A 125 0.12 -19.91 6.93
C THR A 125 0.51 -20.69 5.67
N SER A 126 0.98 -19.97 4.68
CA SER A 126 1.51 -20.53 3.44
C SER A 126 3.00 -20.86 3.56
N THR A 127 3.44 -21.87 2.84
CA THR A 127 4.86 -22.26 2.75
C THR A 127 5.74 -21.22 2.08
N ASP A 128 5.16 -20.27 1.33
CA ASP A 128 5.89 -19.12 0.77
C ASP A 128 6.20 -18.02 1.81
N GLY A 129 5.70 -18.17 3.04
CA GLY A 129 5.88 -17.24 4.16
C GLY A 129 4.76 -16.21 4.31
N GLY A 130 3.71 -16.27 3.49
CA GLY A 130 2.49 -15.50 3.67
C GLY A 130 1.61 -16.07 4.78
N SER A 131 0.77 -15.23 5.42
CA SER A 131 -0.23 -15.69 6.38
C SER A 131 -1.47 -14.81 6.36
N TYR A 132 -2.59 -15.40 6.79
CA TYR A 132 -3.82 -14.68 7.09
C TYR A 132 -4.28 -15.05 8.50
N GLU A 133 -4.61 -14.05 9.29
CA GLU A 133 -5.19 -14.19 10.63
C GLU A 133 -6.52 -13.43 10.67
N GLY A 134 -7.62 -14.10 10.95
CA GLY A 134 -8.94 -13.48 10.95
C GLY A 134 -10.07 -14.48 10.80
N GLU A 135 -11.18 -13.98 10.27
CA GLU A 135 -12.40 -14.76 10.07
C GLU A 135 -12.34 -15.60 8.80
N PHE A 136 -12.88 -16.80 8.89
CA PHE A 136 -13.05 -17.75 7.79
C PHE A 136 -14.52 -18.10 7.63
N LYS A 137 -14.93 -18.30 6.39
CA LYS A 137 -16.25 -18.81 6.04
C LYS A 137 -16.13 -19.79 4.87
N ASP A 138 -16.72 -20.95 5.03
CA ASP A 138 -16.76 -22.00 3.99
C ASP A 138 -15.37 -22.34 3.38
N GLY A 139 -14.36 -22.36 4.24
CA GLY A 139 -12.97 -22.69 3.88
C GLY A 139 -12.12 -21.53 3.38
N ALA A 140 -12.65 -20.31 3.23
CA ALA A 140 -11.93 -19.15 2.72
C ALA A 140 -11.89 -17.98 3.72
N PRO A 141 -10.83 -17.16 3.71
CA PRO A 141 -10.80 -15.88 4.42
C PRO A 141 -12.02 -15.01 4.09
N ASN A 142 -12.76 -14.57 5.11
CA ASN A 142 -13.98 -13.77 4.94
C ASN A 142 -14.34 -13.10 6.27
N GLY A 143 -14.61 -11.79 6.25
CA GLY A 143 -14.86 -10.99 7.46
C GLY A 143 -13.66 -10.09 7.77
N GLU A 144 -13.40 -9.80 9.04
CA GLU A 144 -12.26 -8.97 9.42
C GLU A 144 -11.00 -9.82 9.58
N GLY A 145 -9.85 -9.30 9.06
CA GLY A 145 -8.60 -10.02 9.21
C GLY A 145 -7.36 -9.26 8.73
N THR A 146 -6.21 -9.89 8.94
CA THR A 146 -4.89 -9.36 8.60
C THR A 146 -4.15 -10.33 7.69
N PHE A 147 -3.77 -9.88 6.52
CA PHE A 147 -2.80 -10.55 5.66
C PHE A 147 -1.38 -10.10 6.00
N THR A 148 -0.48 -11.04 6.19
CA THR A 148 0.97 -10.82 6.16
C THR A 148 1.49 -11.46 4.87
N TYR A 149 2.03 -10.65 3.98
CA TYR A 149 2.58 -11.12 2.70
C TYR A 149 3.99 -11.68 2.88
N ALA A 150 4.45 -12.51 1.95
CA ALA A 150 5.79 -13.13 1.99
C ALA A 150 6.95 -12.11 2.10
N ASN A 151 6.75 -10.88 1.62
CA ASN A 151 7.71 -9.78 1.76
C ASN A 151 7.66 -9.09 3.14
N GLY A 152 6.79 -9.54 4.04
CA GLY A 152 6.60 -8.99 5.38
C GLY A 152 5.67 -7.79 5.49
N ASN A 153 5.11 -7.29 4.38
CA ASN A 153 4.06 -6.26 4.44
C ASN A 153 2.81 -6.82 5.11
N LYS A 154 2.08 -5.99 5.85
CA LYS A 154 0.83 -6.36 6.52
C LYS A 154 -0.29 -5.45 6.08
N CYS A 155 -1.46 -6.04 5.73
CA CYS A 155 -2.67 -5.29 5.47
C CYS A 155 -3.83 -5.88 6.28
N SER A 156 -4.57 -5.01 6.98
CA SER A 156 -5.74 -5.36 7.79
C SER A 156 -6.97 -4.66 7.29
N GLY A 157 -8.11 -5.32 7.34
CA GLY A 157 -9.41 -4.76 6.95
C GLY A 157 -10.43 -5.83 6.64
N SER A 158 -11.51 -5.41 6.00
CA SER A 158 -12.59 -6.31 5.62
C SER A 158 -12.19 -7.18 4.42
N VAL A 159 -12.39 -8.48 4.56
CA VAL A 159 -12.01 -9.50 3.59
C VAL A 159 -13.26 -10.13 3.00
N THR A 160 -13.30 -10.25 1.69
CA THR A 160 -14.34 -10.95 0.98
C THR A 160 -13.71 -11.90 -0.05
N ASN A 161 -14.06 -13.18 0.01
CA ASN A 161 -13.53 -14.21 -0.89
C ASN A 161 -11.99 -14.20 -0.99
N GLY A 162 -11.31 -14.07 0.16
CA GLY A 162 -9.84 -14.12 0.24
C GLY A 162 -9.11 -12.85 -0.16
N THR A 163 -9.80 -11.72 -0.38
CA THR A 163 -9.17 -10.45 -0.72
C THR A 163 -9.64 -9.31 0.18
N ILE A 164 -8.71 -8.43 0.59
CA ILE A 164 -9.07 -7.20 1.30
C ILE A 164 -9.69 -6.21 0.32
N SER A 165 -10.88 -5.69 0.68
CA SER A 165 -11.56 -4.63 -0.06
C SER A 165 -12.35 -3.74 0.91
N GLY A 166 -12.46 -2.44 0.60
CA GLY A 166 -13.08 -1.44 1.49
C GLY A 166 -12.05 -0.74 2.37
N GLN A 167 -12.46 -0.28 3.55
CA GLN A 167 -11.55 0.44 4.45
C GLN A 167 -10.53 -0.50 5.07
N GLY A 168 -9.28 -0.09 5.08
CA GLY A 168 -8.19 -0.89 5.64
C GLY A 168 -6.92 -0.10 5.94
N THR A 169 -5.95 -0.79 6.50
CA THR A 169 -4.63 -0.24 6.83
C THR A 169 -3.55 -1.19 6.33
N CYS A 170 -2.54 -0.68 5.64
CA CYS A 170 -1.35 -1.44 5.29
C CYS A 170 -0.10 -0.86 5.96
N GLU A 171 0.73 -1.73 6.49
CA GLU A 171 2.05 -1.43 7.03
C GLU A 171 3.11 -2.11 6.16
N TYR A 172 4.03 -1.31 5.64
CA TYR A 172 5.07 -1.77 4.73
C TYR A 172 6.39 -1.94 5.46
N THR A 173 7.18 -2.92 5.07
CA THR A 173 8.48 -3.22 5.71
C THR A 173 9.51 -2.10 5.62
N ASN A 174 9.32 -1.16 4.69
CA ASN A 174 10.12 0.05 4.60
C ASN A 174 9.72 1.16 5.58
N GLY A 175 8.74 0.89 6.48
CA GLY A 175 8.22 1.82 7.47
C GLY A 175 7.11 2.75 6.98
N ASN A 176 6.71 2.63 5.73
CA ASN A 176 5.55 3.37 5.21
C ASN A 176 4.24 2.77 5.73
N ARG A 177 3.19 3.57 5.77
CA ARG A 177 1.84 3.15 6.18
C ARG A 177 0.80 3.73 5.25
N TYR A 178 -0.21 2.93 4.92
CA TYR A 178 -1.41 3.37 4.23
C TYR A 178 -2.63 3.17 5.12
N GLN A 179 -3.59 4.09 5.05
CA GLN A 179 -4.90 3.98 5.65
C GLN A 179 -5.93 4.58 4.70
N GLY A 180 -6.92 3.80 4.31
CA GLY A 180 -7.95 4.25 3.36
C GLY A 180 -8.65 3.09 2.67
N GLU A 181 -9.23 3.38 1.52
CA GLU A 181 -9.90 2.38 0.72
C GLU A 181 -8.90 1.44 0.03
N LEU A 182 -9.19 0.16 0.07
CA LEU A 182 -8.43 -0.90 -0.57
C LEU A 182 -9.32 -1.62 -1.59
N LYS A 183 -8.71 -2.03 -2.68
CA LYS A 183 -9.32 -2.92 -3.67
C LYS A 183 -8.31 -4.00 -4.04
N ASN A 184 -8.68 -5.25 -3.81
CA ASN A 184 -7.77 -6.38 -4.00
C ASN A 184 -6.42 -6.20 -3.27
N GLY A 185 -6.44 -5.66 -2.05
CA GLY A 185 -5.26 -5.40 -1.23
C GLY A 185 -4.39 -4.22 -1.67
N GLN A 186 -4.81 -3.42 -2.65
CA GLN A 186 -4.10 -2.23 -3.12
C GLN A 186 -4.86 -0.95 -2.77
N PRO A 187 -4.15 0.16 -2.47
CA PRO A 187 -4.75 1.48 -2.30
C PRO A 187 -5.59 1.88 -3.50
N GLU A 188 -6.84 2.27 -3.22
CA GLU A 188 -7.82 2.74 -4.21
C GLU A 188 -8.70 3.81 -3.54
N GLY A 189 -9.35 4.70 -4.32
CA GLY A 189 -10.23 5.71 -3.76
C GLY A 189 -9.54 6.66 -2.79
N GLN A 190 -10.20 7.04 -1.71
CA GLN A 190 -9.65 8.00 -0.74
C GLN A 190 -8.77 7.32 0.31
N GLY A 191 -7.62 7.95 0.60
CA GLY A 191 -6.72 7.42 1.61
C GLY A 191 -5.61 8.38 2.04
N THR A 192 -4.87 7.94 3.05
CA THR A 192 -3.66 8.62 3.54
C THR A 192 -2.48 7.66 3.51
N TYR A 193 -1.42 8.06 2.84
CA TYR A 193 -0.15 7.36 2.83
C TYR A 193 0.87 8.16 3.63
N THR A 194 1.46 7.54 4.63
CA THR A 194 2.50 8.14 5.49
C THR A 194 3.82 7.46 5.16
N PHE A 195 4.82 8.27 4.86
CA PHE A 195 6.17 7.81 4.55
C PHE A 195 6.99 7.66 5.83
N ALA A 196 7.96 6.77 5.83
CA ALA A 196 8.87 6.56 6.94
C ALA A 196 9.72 7.80 7.28
N ASP A 197 9.93 8.68 6.31
CA ASP A 197 10.64 9.95 6.48
C ASP A 197 9.82 11.06 7.14
N GLY A 198 8.55 10.79 7.48
CA GLY A 198 7.59 11.74 8.07
C GLY A 198 6.77 12.53 7.06
N GLY A 199 7.00 12.37 5.77
CA GLY A 199 6.13 12.90 4.72
C GLY A 199 4.78 12.20 4.69
N SER A 200 3.78 12.80 4.00
CA SER A 200 2.47 12.16 3.82
C SER A 200 1.81 12.59 2.52
N TYR A 201 0.93 11.74 2.02
CA TYR A 201 -0.04 12.07 0.98
C TYR A 201 -1.44 11.75 1.49
N THR A 202 -2.39 12.66 1.27
CA THR A 202 -3.82 12.45 1.53
C THR A 202 -4.59 12.86 0.30
N GLY A 203 -5.39 11.97 -0.26
CA GLY A 203 -6.14 12.20 -1.50
C GLY A 203 -6.56 10.91 -2.17
N GLU A 204 -6.79 10.99 -3.46
CA GLU A 204 -7.24 9.89 -4.29
C GLU A 204 -6.11 8.95 -4.67
N PHE A 205 -6.43 7.67 -4.74
CA PHE A 205 -5.56 6.59 -5.20
C PHE A 205 -6.22 5.84 -6.35
N SER A 206 -5.41 5.41 -7.28
CA SER A 206 -5.81 4.45 -8.31
C SER A 206 -4.67 3.47 -8.55
N ASN A 207 -4.99 2.16 -8.46
CA ASN A 207 -4.00 1.08 -8.61
C ASN A 207 -2.74 1.28 -7.76
N GLY A 208 -2.90 1.72 -6.51
CA GLY A 208 -1.80 1.95 -5.56
C GLY A 208 -0.99 3.22 -5.79
N GLN A 209 -1.35 4.07 -6.74
CA GLN A 209 -0.66 5.33 -7.06
C GLN A 209 -1.51 6.54 -6.67
N PHE A 210 -0.86 7.66 -6.31
CA PHE A 210 -1.53 8.94 -6.11
C PHE A 210 -2.16 9.37 -7.43
N ASN A 211 -3.43 9.74 -7.39
CA ASN A 211 -4.21 10.14 -8.54
C ASN A 211 -5.25 11.19 -8.15
N GLY A 212 -5.90 11.84 -9.12
CA GLY A 212 -6.92 12.84 -8.83
C GLY A 212 -6.41 13.98 -7.96
N VAL A 213 -7.23 14.48 -7.03
CA VAL A 213 -6.88 15.62 -6.17
C VAL A 213 -6.33 15.13 -4.83
N GLY A 214 -5.23 15.75 -4.39
CA GLY A 214 -4.63 15.39 -3.13
C GLY A 214 -3.68 16.44 -2.55
N VAL A 215 -3.23 16.17 -1.33
CA VAL A 215 -2.26 16.97 -0.58
C VAL A 215 -1.04 16.13 -0.26
N ARG A 216 0.13 16.51 -0.78
CA ARG A 216 1.42 15.91 -0.44
C ARG A 216 2.17 16.84 0.52
N LYS A 217 2.57 16.32 1.67
CA LYS A 217 3.54 16.94 2.58
C LYS A 217 4.86 16.19 2.46
N PHE A 218 5.92 16.92 2.19
CA PHE A 218 7.26 16.36 2.05
C PHE A 218 8.02 16.45 3.37
N ALA A 219 8.95 15.54 3.62
CA ALA A 219 9.78 15.53 4.82
C ALA A 219 10.62 16.82 5.00
N ASN A 220 10.96 17.48 3.90
CA ASN A 220 11.70 18.75 3.91
C ASN A 220 10.83 19.97 4.24
N GLY A 221 9.53 19.78 4.53
CA GLY A 221 8.59 20.85 4.85
C GLY A 221 7.83 21.44 3.66
N ASN A 222 8.15 21.06 2.43
CA ASN A 222 7.36 21.48 1.27
C ASN A 222 5.96 20.87 1.33
N ARG A 223 4.96 21.55 0.75
CA ARG A 223 3.58 21.10 0.66
C ARG A 223 3.03 21.35 -0.74
N TYR A 224 2.59 20.32 -1.39
CA TYR A 224 1.85 20.40 -2.65
C TYR A 224 0.37 20.08 -2.42
N GLU A 225 -0.51 20.83 -3.04
CA GLU A 225 -1.96 20.64 -3.08
C GLU A 225 -2.45 20.84 -4.50
N GLY A 226 -3.05 19.81 -5.09
CA GLY A 226 -3.48 19.87 -6.49
C GLY A 226 -3.70 18.49 -7.10
N SER A 227 -3.67 18.47 -8.41
CA SER A 227 -3.92 17.27 -9.21
C SER A 227 -2.68 16.39 -9.29
N PHE A 228 -2.91 15.08 -9.28
CA PHE A 228 -1.91 14.03 -9.46
C PHE A 228 -2.30 13.09 -10.60
N SER A 229 -1.31 12.63 -11.30
CA SER A 229 -1.43 11.54 -12.28
C SER A 229 -0.27 10.58 -12.10
N ASN A 230 -0.56 9.29 -11.93
CA ASN A 230 0.43 8.22 -11.79
C ASN A 230 1.54 8.53 -10.75
N GLY A 231 1.15 9.07 -9.60
CA GLY A 231 2.04 9.35 -8.48
C GLY A 231 2.75 10.70 -8.51
N THR A 232 2.62 11.48 -9.59
CA THR A 232 3.29 12.79 -9.77
C THR A 232 2.29 13.94 -9.87
N PRO A 233 2.64 15.16 -9.39
CA PRO A 233 1.87 16.37 -9.68
C PRO A 233 1.69 16.57 -11.19
N ASP A 234 0.44 16.69 -11.64
CA ASP A 234 0.08 16.91 -13.03
C ASP A 234 -1.27 17.61 -13.12
N GLY A 235 -1.36 18.73 -13.84
CA GLY A 235 -2.51 19.63 -13.88
C GLY A 235 -2.36 20.80 -12.91
N GLN A 236 -3.47 21.36 -12.45
CA GLN A 236 -3.47 22.54 -11.56
C GLN A 236 -3.06 22.19 -10.14
N GLY A 237 -2.23 23.06 -9.52
CA GLY A 237 -1.81 22.87 -8.15
C GLY A 237 -1.09 24.06 -7.53
N THR A 238 -0.86 23.93 -6.23
CA THR A 238 -0.10 24.88 -5.42
C THR A 238 1.04 24.15 -4.73
N LEU A 239 2.26 24.61 -4.94
CA LEU A 239 3.44 24.18 -4.18
C LEU A 239 3.88 25.29 -3.25
N THR A 240 3.85 25.04 -1.95
CA THR A 240 4.42 25.91 -0.91
C THR A 240 5.73 25.27 -0.45
N PHE A 241 6.81 26.01 -0.57
CA PHE A 241 8.13 25.60 -0.13
C PHE A 241 8.32 25.83 1.38
N ALA A 242 9.21 25.10 1.99
CA ALA A 242 9.52 25.23 3.42
C ALA A 242 10.06 26.62 3.79
N ASP A 243 10.70 27.31 2.85
CA ASP A 243 11.20 28.68 3.00
C ASP A 243 10.10 29.75 2.84
N GLY A 244 8.87 29.33 2.51
CA GLY A 244 7.71 30.19 2.33
C GLY A 244 7.47 30.69 0.90
N ASN A 245 8.35 30.41 -0.04
CA ASN A 245 8.06 30.65 -1.46
C ASN A 245 6.83 29.82 -1.90
N LYS A 246 6.12 30.29 -2.92
CA LYS A 246 4.90 29.64 -3.38
C LYS A 246 4.80 29.66 -4.90
N TYR A 247 4.41 28.53 -5.49
CA TYR A 247 3.98 28.47 -6.88
C TYR A 247 2.51 28.04 -6.94
N GLU A 248 1.73 28.70 -7.77
CA GLU A 248 0.33 28.41 -8.09
C GLU A 248 0.19 28.38 -9.60
N GLY A 249 -0.19 27.25 -10.17
CA GLY A 249 -0.28 27.12 -11.63
C GLY A 249 -0.31 25.67 -12.09
N GLU A 250 0.04 25.51 -13.36
CA GLU A 250 0.05 24.23 -14.03
C GLU A 250 1.32 23.43 -13.71
N PHE A 251 1.15 22.12 -13.57
CA PHE A 251 2.22 21.15 -13.43
C PHE A 251 2.14 20.13 -14.58
N SER A 252 3.29 19.72 -15.05
CA SER A 252 3.43 18.56 -15.92
C SER A 252 4.59 17.70 -15.46
N GLU A 253 4.34 16.42 -15.22
CA GLU A 253 5.34 15.47 -14.71
C GLU A 253 6.11 15.99 -13.47
N GLY A 254 5.40 16.68 -12.56
CA GLY A 254 5.97 17.23 -11.33
C GLY A 254 6.76 18.52 -11.47
N LYS A 255 6.75 19.15 -12.66
CA LYS A 255 7.44 20.41 -12.96
C LYS A 255 6.44 21.52 -13.21
N PHE A 256 6.81 22.76 -12.88
CA PHE A 256 6.06 23.95 -13.28
C PHE A 256 6.02 24.02 -14.81
N SER A 257 4.82 24.24 -15.35
CA SER A 257 4.57 24.31 -16.79
C SER A 257 3.38 25.25 -17.04
N GLY A 258 3.16 25.62 -18.31
CA GLY A 258 2.02 26.46 -18.67
C GLY A 258 1.95 27.76 -17.87
N SER A 259 0.75 28.21 -17.58
CA SER A 259 0.52 29.48 -16.88
C SER A 259 0.58 29.30 -15.35
N GLY A 260 1.20 30.27 -14.66
CA GLY A 260 1.28 30.23 -13.20
C GLY A 260 1.77 31.52 -12.58
N THR A 261 1.77 31.52 -11.24
CA THR A 261 2.27 32.61 -10.39
C THR A 261 3.29 32.03 -9.43
N TYR A 262 4.48 32.63 -9.40
CA TYR A 262 5.49 32.35 -8.40
C TYR A 262 5.66 33.55 -7.47
N THR A 263 5.41 33.35 -6.18
CA THR A 263 5.54 34.36 -5.13
C THR A 263 6.75 34.08 -4.26
N PHE A 264 7.66 35.06 -4.18
CA PHE A 264 8.85 34.99 -3.34
C PHE A 264 8.58 35.54 -1.94
N THR A 265 9.28 35.03 -0.94
CA THR A 265 9.16 35.49 0.45
C THR A 265 9.64 36.95 0.65
N ASN A 266 10.48 37.44 -0.25
CA ASN A 266 10.91 38.85 -0.25
C ASN A 266 9.88 39.82 -0.82
N GLY A 267 8.69 39.33 -1.21
CA GLY A 267 7.60 40.13 -1.78
C GLY A 267 7.65 40.27 -3.29
N ASN A 268 8.65 39.78 -3.97
CA ASN A 268 8.65 39.72 -5.45
C ASN A 268 7.64 38.67 -5.93
N ARG A 269 7.17 38.82 -7.16
CA ARG A 269 6.22 37.89 -7.79
C ARG A 269 6.41 37.85 -9.29
N TYR A 270 6.33 36.64 -9.86
CA TYR A 270 6.25 36.45 -11.30
C TYR A 270 4.87 35.88 -11.66
N GLU A 271 4.25 36.44 -12.69
CA GLU A 271 3.02 35.94 -13.31
C GLU A 271 3.28 35.75 -14.79
N GLY A 272 3.11 34.54 -15.30
CA GLY A 272 3.38 34.24 -16.70
C GLY A 272 3.52 32.76 -16.97
N GLU A 273 4.20 32.46 -18.07
CA GLU A 273 4.41 31.11 -18.53
C GLU A 273 5.65 30.48 -17.88
N PHE A 274 5.57 29.16 -17.69
CA PHE A 274 6.63 28.32 -17.12
C PHE A 274 6.94 27.15 -18.03
N SER A 275 8.19 26.77 -18.08
CA SER A 275 8.65 25.53 -18.68
C SER A 275 9.78 24.93 -17.85
N ASN A 276 9.64 23.65 -17.49
CA ASN A 276 10.67 22.91 -16.72
C ASN A 276 11.14 23.66 -15.45
N ASN A 277 10.20 24.18 -14.63
CA ASN A 277 10.42 24.94 -13.39
C ASN A 277 11.07 26.32 -13.58
N ARG A 278 11.10 26.89 -14.79
CA ARG A 278 11.67 28.20 -15.09
C ARG A 278 10.64 29.13 -15.70
N PHE A 279 10.80 30.43 -15.47
CA PHE A 279 10.05 31.44 -16.20
C PHE A 279 10.42 31.31 -17.68
N ASN A 280 9.40 31.25 -18.52
CA ASN A 280 9.57 31.04 -19.97
C ASN A 280 8.35 31.65 -20.68
N GLY A 281 8.54 32.14 -21.93
CA GLY A 281 7.44 32.79 -22.64
C GLY A 281 7.06 34.13 -22.08
N THR A 282 5.81 34.53 -22.27
CA THR A 282 5.33 35.84 -21.84
C THR A 282 5.02 35.90 -20.34
N GLY A 283 5.42 37.01 -19.68
CA GLY A 283 5.15 37.18 -18.25
C GLY A 283 5.41 38.58 -17.74
N THR A 284 5.06 38.77 -16.47
CA THR A 284 5.32 40.02 -15.73
C THR A 284 6.01 39.68 -14.42
N TYR A 285 7.16 40.27 -14.18
CA TYR A 285 7.86 40.22 -12.91
C TYR A 285 7.57 41.48 -12.10
N TYR A 286 7.02 41.33 -10.91
CA TYR A 286 6.73 42.39 -9.95
C TYR A 286 7.78 42.37 -8.85
N PHE A 287 8.40 43.51 -8.64
CA PHE A 287 9.35 43.72 -7.55
C PHE A 287 8.63 44.23 -6.28
N ALA A 288 9.15 43.84 -5.14
CA ALA A 288 8.57 44.25 -3.84
C ALA A 288 8.52 45.78 -3.62
N ASN A 289 9.40 46.52 -4.31
CA ASN A 289 9.43 48.01 -4.28
C ASN A 289 8.37 48.66 -5.18
N GLY A 290 7.50 47.86 -5.85
CA GLY A 290 6.46 48.38 -6.75
C GLY A 290 6.85 48.51 -8.21
N SER A 291 8.14 48.29 -8.56
CA SER A 291 8.56 48.17 -9.97
C SER A 291 8.00 46.93 -10.62
N ARG A 292 7.87 46.92 -11.96
CA ARG A 292 7.48 45.75 -12.72
C ARG A 292 8.12 45.73 -14.09
N CYS A 293 8.40 44.54 -14.60
CA CYS A 293 8.87 44.31 -15.97
C CYS A 293 7.97 43.29 -16.65
N GLN A 294 7.46 43.62 -17.83
CA GLN A 294 6.60 42.75 -18.64
C GLN A 294 7.29 42.51 -19.98
N GLY A 295 7.41 41.29 -20.39
CA GLY A 295 8.06 40.92 -21.67
C GLY A 295 8.19 39.40 -21.81
N GLU A 296 9.12 38.99 -22.65
CA GLU A 296 9.45 37.57 -22.84
C GLU A 296 10.54 37.12 -21.88
N PHE A 297 10.37 35.93 -21.32
CA PHE A 297 11.32 35.28 -20.45
C PHE A 297 11.85 34.01 -21.10
N SER A 298 13.13 33.78 -20.97
CA SER A 298 13.80 32.57 -21.41
C SER A 298 14.78 32.10 -20.32
N GLU A 299 14.71 30.84 -19.96
CA GLU A 299 15.58 30.23 -18.93
C GLU A 299 15.57 30.96 -17.59
N GLY A 300 14.45 31.60 -17.24
CA GLY A 300 14.27 32.34 -15.99
C GLY A 300 14.64 33.82 -16.05
N GLN A 301 15.09 34.32 -17.18
CA GLN A 301 15.56 35.71 -17.37
C GLN A 301 14.74 36.44 -18.41
N LEU A 302 14.57 37.77 -18.22
CA LEU A 302 13.94 38.64 -19.19
C LEU A 302 14.83 38.75 -20.44
N ASN A 303 14.28 38.47 -21.63
CA ASN A 303 14.95 38.48 -22.91
C ASN A 303 14.02 39.06 -23.98
N GLY A 304 14.59 39.66 -25.05
CA GLY A 304 13.80 40.27 -26.10
C GLY A 304 13.16 41.60 -25.69
N GLU A 305 12.10 41.98 -26.40
CA GLU A 305 11.38 43.24 -26.15
C GLU A 305 10.62 43.19 -24.83
N ALA A 306 10.79 44.20 -23.98
CA ALA A 306 10.09 44.32 -22.73
C ALA A 306 9.83 45.77 -22.31
N VAL A 307 8.90 45.90 -21.38
CA VAL A 307 8.54 47.16 -20.75
C VAL A 307 8.74 47.05 -19.25
N CYS A 308 9.62 47.90 -18.70
CA CYS A 308 9.79 48.04 -17.25
C CYS A 308 9.25 49.38 -16.78
N THR A 309 8.47 49.38 -15.71
CA THR A 309 8.02 50.58 -14.97
C THR A 309 8.65 50.53 -13.58
N TYR A 310 9.35 51.56 -13.19
CA TYR A 310 10.09 51.66 -11.93
C TYR A 310 9.26 52.34 -10.84
N GLU A 311 9.62 52.13 -9.60
CA GLU A 311 8.97 52.71 -8.40
C GLU A 311 8.86 54.27 -8.46
N ASN A 312 9.89 54.93 -9.02
CA ASN A 312 9.93 56.38 -9.18
C ASN A 312 9.06 56.93 -10.35
N GLY A 313 8.35 56.03 -11.05
CA GLY A 313 7.50 56.36 -12.21
C GLY A 313 8.23 56.40 -13.52
N ASP A 314 9.53 56.16 -13.57
CA ASP A 314 10.29 56.02 -14.83
C ASP A 314 9.87 54.73 -15.54
N ARG A 315 10.12 54.73 -16.85
CA ARG A 315 9.79 53.58 -17.71
C ARG A 315 10.92 53.31 -18.70
N TYR A 316 11.20 52.04 -18.94
CA TYR A 316 12.05 51.61 -20.06
C TYR A 316 11.26 50.72 -21.02
N GLU A 317 11.39 51.00 -22.31
CA GLU A 317 10.82 50.20 -23.40
C GLU A 317 11.95 49.84 -24.35
N GLY A 318 12.23 48.54 -24.53
CA GLY A 318 13.29 48.11 -25.42
C GLY A 318 13.77 46.69 -25.13
N GLU A 319 14.91 46.38 -25.76
CA GLU A 319 15.48 45.04 -25.72
C GLU A 319 16.21 44.73 -24.43
N PHE A 320 16.08 43.46 -24.01
CA PHE A 320 16.78 42.86 -22.90
C PHE A 320 17.54 41.60 -23.34
N SER A 321 18.64 41.35 -22.71
CA SER A 321 19.38 40.12 -22.80
C SER A 321 19.87 39.68 -21.45
N ASN A 322 19.51 38.45 -21.03
CA ASN A 322 19.88 37.87 -19.74
C ASN A 322 19.47 38.75 -18.52
N GLY A 323 18.38 39.49 -18.66
CA GLY A 323 17.82 40.37 -17.60
C GLY A 323 18.35 41.80 -17.62
N ASP A 324 19.37 42.11 -18.41
CA ASP A 324 19.91 43.46 -18.57
C ASP A 324 19.38 44.14 -19.83
N LYS A 325 19.22 45.48 -19.79
CA LYS A 325 18.90 46.28 -20.94
C LYS A 325 20.04 46.10 -21.96
N ASN A 326 19.73 45.64 -23.16
CA ASN A 326 20.73 45.32 -24.19
C ASN A 326 20.09 45.37 -25.57
N GLY A 327 20.57 46.27 -26.43
CA GLY A 327 19.97 46.57 -27.72
C GLY A 327 19.31 47.94 -27.77
N GLU A 328 18.40 48.16 -28.71
CA GLU A 328 17.70 49.43 -28.87
C GLU A 328 16.64 49.59 -27.78
N GLY A 329 16.51 50.84 -27.26
CA GLY A 329 15.50 51.14 -26.24
C GLY A 329 15.31 52.62 -25.94
N VAL A 330 14.21 52.89 -25.28
CA VAL A 330 13.82 54.24 -24.85
C VAL A 330 13.63 54.25 -23.34
N TYR A 331 14.37 55.08 -22.64
CA TYR A 331 14.16 55.39 -21.25
C TYR A 331 13.29 56.67 -21.11
N ILE A 332 12.21 56.59 -20.41
CA ILE A 332 11.22 57.66 -20.22
C ILE A 332 11.21 57.99 -18.70
N PHE A 333 11.67 59.19 -18.39
CA PHE A 333 11.63 59.69 -17.03
C PHE A 333 10.20 60.03 -16.59
N SER A 334 9.94 60.07 -15.30
CA SER A 334 8.64 60.40 -14.75
C SER A 334 8.16 61.80 -15.09
N ASP A 335 9.05 62.72 -15.43
CA ASP A 335 8.74 64.07 -15.90
C ASP A 335 8.39 64.08 -17.43
N GLY A 336 8.44 62.95 -18.12
CA GLY A 336 8.18 62.78 -19.54
C GLY A 336 9.40 62.95 -20.45
N THR A 337 10.57 63.26 -19.90
CA THR A 337 11.81 63.32 -20.65
C THR A 337 12.15 61.94 -21.23
N ARG A 338 12.61 61.88 -22.51
CA ARG A 338 12.90 60.62 -23.18
C ARG A 338 14.38 60.59 -23.62
N VAL A 339 15.03 59.47 -23.39
CA VAL A 339 16.38 59.16 -23.89
C VAL A 339 16.32 57.87 -24.69
N GLN A 340 16.59 57.96 -26.00
CA GLN A 340 16.60 56.81 -26.90
C GLN A 340 18.06 56.53 -27.28
N GLY A 341 18.41 55.25 -27.38
CA GLY A 341 19.72 54.82 -27.83
C GLY A 341 19.94 53.33 -27.70
N THR A 342 21.17 52.91 -27.96
CA THR A 342 21.61 51.50 -27.81
C THR A 342 22.14 51.30 -26.41
N TRP A 343 21.67 50.23 -25.77
CA TRP A 343 22.05 49.84 -24.42
C TRP A 343 22.98 48.64 -24.43
N GLU A 344 23.92 48.59 -23.55
CA GLU A 344 24.79 47.41 -23.37
C GLU A 344 25.03 47.17 -21.88
N ASN A 345 24.67 45.95 -21.38
CA ASN A 345 24.80 45.57 -19.99
C ASN A 345 24.13 46.58 -19.02
N GLY A 346 22.96 47.10 -19.37
CA GLY A 346 22.17 48.03 -18.54
C GLY A 346 22.55 49.49 -18.71
N GLU A 347 23.64 49.84 -19.44
CA GLU A 347 24.13 51.21 -19.64
C GLU A 347 23.87 51.73 -21.03
N LEU A 348 23.51 53.01 -21.13
CA LEU A 348 23.37 53.66 -22.41
C LEU A 348 24.74 53.88 -23.05
N LYS A 349 24.91 53.44 -24.31
CA LYS A 349 26.09 53.75 -25.11
C LYS A 349 25.87 55.00 -25.94
N ASN A 350 26.88 55.81 -26.08
CA ASN A 350 26.87 57.06 -26.84
C ASN A 350 27.16 56.76 -28.33
#